data_46fbda9f60f3676810854562b5f203d0
#
_entry.id   46fbda9f60f3676810854562b5f203d0
#
_cell.length_a   1.000
_cell.length_b   1.000
_cell.length_c   1.000
_cell.angle_alpha   90.00
_cell.angle_beta   90.00
_cell.angle_gamma   90.00
#
_symmetry.space_group_name_H-M   'P 1'
#
loop_
_entity.id
_entity.type
_entity.pdbx_description
1 polymer ?
#
loop_
_entity_poly.entity_id
_entity_poly.type
_entity_poly.pdbx_seq_one_letter_code
_entity_poly.pdbx_strand_id
1 'polypeptide(L)'
;VDSTLVAALAAEKLGEKAEAVTGVSPALAPNLLEEARWQASWLGLRHREIESQELQEPGYSSNPENRCYYCKRELHSLLAQLAGGALVLDGVNQDDQGDYRPGLQAAAEQGVASPLLQFGIDKQGVRQISRALGFPWWDKPAQPCLASRFPYGEPVSASRLQRVAKGEDLLRQFGFSQLRLRCQGDTARLELQTDQFELLLKHKQRQELLEQF
;
A
#
# COMPACT_ATOMS: atom_id res chain seq x y z
N VAL A 1 -6.52 5.54 2.13
CA VAL A 1 -7.65 6.20 2.80
C VAL A 1 -7.61 5.93 4.30
N ASP A 2 -7.56 4.67 4.73
CA ASP A 2 -7.69 4.27 6.13
C ASP A 2 -6.60 4.86 7.03
N SER A 3 -5.34 4.58 6.73
CA SER A 3 -4.19 5.12 7.49
C SER A 3 -4.13 6.65 7.43
N THR A 4 -4.52 7.24 6.30
CA THR A 4 -4.56 8.71 6.15
C THR A 4 -5.64 9.33 7.03
N LEU A 5 -6.81 8.67 7.16
CA LEU A 5 -7.86 9.13 8.08
C LEU A 5 -7.37 9.11 9.53
N VAL A 6 -6.73 8.02 9.96
CA VAL A 6 -6.15 7.90 11.31
C VAL A 6 -5.11 9.01 11.54
N ALA A 7 -4.21 9.23 10.57
CA ALA A 7 -3.18 10.26 10.67
C ALA A 7 -3.77 11.67 10.77
N ALA A 8 -4.81 11.99 9.98
CA ALA A 8 -5.50 13.28 10.02
C ALA A 8 -6.18 13.53 11.37
N LEU A 9 -6.90 12.54 11.90
CA LEU A 9 -7.55 12.64 13.20
C LEU A 9 -6.53 12.74 14.35
N ALA A 10 -5.41 12.03 14.26
CA ALA A 10 -4.33 12.13 15.22
C ALA A 10 -3.72 13.54 15.20
N ALA A 11 -3.46 14.11 14.03
CA ALA A 11 -2.94 15.47 13.92
C ALA A 11 -3.92 16.53 14.43
N GLU A 12 -5.21 16.37 14.15
CA GLU A 12 -6.24 17.27 14.69
C GLU A 12 -6.24 17.31 16.23
N LYS A 13 -6.05 16.15 16.86
CA LYS A 13 -6.09 16.02 18.32
C LYS A 13 -4.77 16.33 19.02
N LEU A 14 -3.65 16.00 18.40
CA LEU A 14 -2.32 16.03 19.00
C LEU A 14 -1.42 17.14 18.43
N GLY A 15 -1.82 17.77 17.33
CA GLY A 15 -1.04 18.80 16.65
C GLY A 15 0.34 18.27 16.23
N GLU A 16 1.39 19.03 16.56
CA GLU A 16 2.78 18.69 16.24
C GLU A 16 3.32 17.40 16.90
N LYS A 17 2.58 16.84 17.86
CA LYS A 17 2.94 15.57 18.50
C LYS A 17 2.59 14.36 17.63
N ALA A 18 1.78 14.55 16.58
CA ALA A 18 1.48 13.50 15.60
C ALA A 18 2.46 13.55 14.43
N GLU A 19 2.91 12.40 14.00
CA GLU A 19 3.76 12.23 12.81
C GLU A 19 3.25 11.05 11.97
N ALA A 20 3.11 11.26 10.66
CA ALA A 20 2.82 10.19 9.72
C ALA A 20 4.14 9.54 9.28
N VAL A 21 4.19 8.23 9.27
CA VAL A 21 5.39 7.49 8.83
C VAL A 21 5.04 6.52 7.71
N THR A 22 5.80 6.57 6.63
CA THR A 22 5.67 5.63 5.50
C THR A 22 6.89 4.72 5.43
N GLY A 23 6.65 3.41 5.52
CA GLY A 23 7.68 2.40 5.22
C GLY A 23 7.94 2.34 3.71
N VAL A 24 9.17 2.54 3.31
CA VAL A 24 9.61 2.55 1.91
C VAL A 24 10.42 1.30 1.63
N SER A 25 10.03 0.55 0.62
CA SER A 25 10.75 -0.62 0.15
C SER A 25 10.50 -0.83 -1.35
N PRO A 26 11.23 -1.73 -2.01
CA PRO A 26 10.94 -2.09 -3.41
C PRO A 26 9.53 -2.64 -3.65
N ALA A 27 8.83 -3.09 -2.60
CA ALA A 27 7.45 -3.56 -2.70
C ALA A 27 6.41 -2.43 -2.70
N LEU A 28 6.78 -1.22 -2.30
CA LEU A 28 5.93 -0.03 -2.41
C LEU A 28 6.02 0.54 -3.83
N ALA A 29 4.89 0.65 -4.53
CA ALA A 29 4.88 1.26 -5.85
C ALA A 29 5.26 2.76 -5.76
N PRO A 30 6.13 3.29 -6.65
CA PRO A 30 6.59 4.68 -6.58
C PRO A 30 5.47 5.70 -6.54
N ASN A 31 4.43 5.52 -7.34
CA ASN A 31 3.27 6.41 -7.34
C ASN A 31 2.51 6.43 -6.00
N LEU A 32 2.58 5.36 -5.21
CA LEU A 32 1.95 5.33 -3.87
C LEU A 32 2.78 6.10 -2.85
N LEU A 33 4.10 6.12 -2.99
CA LEU A 33 4.96 6.96 -2.16
C LEU A 33 4.72 8.44 -2.44
N GLU A 34 4.69 8.83 -3.72
CA GLU A 34 4.36 10.20 -4.14
C GLU A 34 2.99 10.64 -3.61
N GLU A 35 2.02 9.73 -3.66
CA GLU A 35 0.69 10.00 -3.14
C GLU A 35 0.70 10.16 -1.61
N ALA A 36 1.46 9.35 -0.88
CA ALA A 36 1.58 9.51 0.57
C ALA A 36 2.19 10.87 0.94
N ARG A 37 3.23 11.31 0.21
CA ARG A 37 3.82 12.65 0.35
C ARG A 37 2.80 13.75 0.09
N TRP A 38 2.05 13.64 -1.01
CA TRP A 38 1.02 14.60 -1.36
C TRP A 38 -0.10 14.67 -0.32
N GLN A 39 -0.61 13.52 0.14
CA GLN A 39 -1.65 13.46 1.17
C GLN A 39 -1.17 14.07 2.49
N ALA A 40 0.06 13.77 2.91
CA ALA A 40 0.64 14.35 4.11
C ALA A 40 0.78 15.88 4.01
N SER A 41 1.26 16.37 2.87
CA SER A 41 1.36 17.81 2.59
C SER A 41 -0.01 18.50 2.58
N TRP A 42 -1.01 17.88 1.93
CA TRP A 42 -2.37 18.42 1.86
C TRP A 42 -3.02 18.53 3.26
N LEU A 43 -2.72 17.58 4.14
CA LEU A 43 -3.21 17.56 5.53
C LEU A 43 -2.35 18.41 6.49
N GLY A 44 -1.25 19.00 6.03
CA GLY A 44 -0.31 19.70 6.89
C GLY A 44 0.37 18.80 7.93
N LEU A 45 0.51 17.49 7.65
CA LEU A 45 1.11 16.52 8.55
C LEU A 45 2.64 16.54 8.48
N ARG A 46 3.30 16.39 9.62
CA ARG A 46 4.70 15.97 9.60
C ARG A 46 4.78 14.56 9.04
N HIS A 47 5.62 14.36 8.03
CA HIS A 47 5.75 13.08 7.35
C HIS A 47 7.21 12.63 7.33
N ARG A 48 7.43 11.37 7.65
CA ARG A 48 8.74 10.72 7.62
C ARG A 48 8.68 9.45 6.79
N GLU A 49 9.75 9.20 6.08
CA GLU A 49 9.98 7.95 5.34
C GLU A 49 11.03 7.14 6.08
N ILE A 50 10.79 5.84 6.19
CA ILE A 50 11.75 4.89 6.77
C ILE A 50 11.98 3.75 5.79
N GLU A 51 13.23 3.39 5.55
CA GLU A 51 13.56 2.23 4.72
C GLU A 51 13.24 0.94 5.46
N SER A 52 12.47 0.07 4.83
CA SER A 52 12.18 -1.28 5.30
C SER A 52 12.97 -2.30 4.49
N GLN A 53 13.54 -3.29 5.17
CA GLN A 53 14.43 -4.28 4.58
C GLN A 53 13.81 -5.68 4.53
N GLU A 54 12.49 -5.77 4.47
CA GLU A 54 11.77 -7.04 4.49
C GLU A 54 12.21 -8.04 3.41
N LEU A 55 12.79 -7.57 2.29
CA LEU A 55 13.35 -8.44 1.25
C LEU A 55 14.57 -9.25 1.72
N GLN A 56 15.25 -8.81 2.77
CA GLN A 56 16.37 -9.56 3.38
C GLN A 56 15.85 -10.69 4.29
N GLU A 57 14.58 -10.65 4.68
CA GLU A 57 13.95 -11.68 5.50
C GLU A 57 13.53 -12.86 4.59
N PRO A 58 14.09 -14.07 4.78
CA PRO A 58 13.73 -15.24 3.98
C PRO A 58 12.24 -15.59 4.05
N GLY A 59 11.59 -15.35 5.19
CA GLY A 59 10.16 -15.53 5.38
C GLY A 59 9.30 -14.59 4.52
N TYR A 60 9.84 -13.46 4.06
CA TYR A 60 9.19 -12.58 3.13
C TYR A 60 9.61 -12.88 1.68
N SER A 61 10.91 -12.96 1.39
CA SER A 61 11.43 -13.06 0.02
C SER A 61 11.07 -14.37 -0.69
N SER A 62 10.86 -15.47 0.06
CA SER A 62 10.30 -16.73 -0.49
C SER A 62 8.81 -16.63 -0.87
N ASN A 63 8.14 -15.53 -0.55
CA ASN A 63 6.77 -15.21 -0.90
C ASN A 63 5.73 -16.25 -0.45
N PRO A 64 5.74 -16.68 0.82
CA PRO A 64 4.71 -17.58 1.34
C PRO A 64 3.36 -16.86 1.51
N GLU A 65 2.29 -17.60 1.76
CA GLU A 65 0.96 -17.04 2.01
C GLU A 65 0.95 -16.04 3.18
N ASN A 66 1.76 -16.30 4.21
CA ASN A 66 1.89 -15.43 5.38
C ASN A 66 2.98 -14.33 5.24
N ARG A 67 3.50 -14.05 4.04
CA ARG A 67 4.55 -13.03 3.83
C ARG A 67 4.23 -11.68 4.48
N CYS A 68 2.93 -11.31 4.53
CA CYS A 68 2.50 -10.06 5.13
C CYS A 68 2.81 -9.97 6.64
N TYR A 69 2.91 -11.10 7.34
CA TYR A 69 3.38 -11.13 8.72
C TYR A 69 4.81 -10.61 8.83
N TYR A 70 5.72 -11.12 8.02
CA TYR A 70 7.14 -10.72 8.04
C TYR A 70 7.32 -9.25 7.66
N CYS A 71 6.62 -8.78 6.63
CA CYS A 71 6.62 -7.37 6.22
C CYS A 71 6.15 -6.46 7.36
N LYS A 72 5.04 -6.81 8.01
CA LYS A 72 4.49 -6.01 9.10
C LYS A 72 5.35 -6.09 10.36
N ARG A 73 5.91 -7.25 10.68
CA ARG A 73 6.84 -7.42 11.80
C ARG A 73 8.05 -6.50 11.65
N GLU A 74 8.68 -6.48 10.48
CA GLU A 74 9.79 -5.58 10.16
C GLU A 74 9.39 -4.11 10.32
N LEU A 75 8.32 -3.70 9.63
CA LEU A 75 7.85 -2.32 9.68
C LEU A 75 7.53 -1.86 11.11
N HIS A 76 6.79 -2.66 11.86
CA HIS A 76 6.39 -2.27 13.23
C HIS A 76 7.56 -2.28 14.20
N SER A 77 8.56 -3.16 14.00
CA SER A 77 9.80 -3.12 14.75
C SER A 77 10.56 -1.80 14.55
N LEU A 78 10.68 -1.35 13.29
CA LEU A 78 11.29 -0.05 12.96
C LEU A 78 10.49 1.11 13.56
N LEU A 79 9.17 1.05 13.47
CA LEU A 79 8.29 2.08 14.05
C LEU A 79 8.40 2.13 15.58
N ALA A 80 8.48 1.00 16.26
CA ALA A 80 8.64 0.95 17.71
C ALA A 80 9.96 1.60 18.16
N GLN A 81 11.05 1.35 17.43
CA GLN A 81 12.33 2.00 17.69
C GLN A 81 12.26 3.53 17.47
N LEU A 82 11.62 3.95 16.38
CA LEU A 82 11.46 5.36 16.03
C LEU A 82 10.56 6.10 17.01
N ALA A 83 9.51 5.44 17.48
CA ALA A 83 8.47 6.04 18.32
C ALA A 83 8.98 6.45 19.72
N GLY A 84 10.06 5.82 20.22
CA GLY A 84 10.67 6.20 21.51
C GLY A 84 9.67 6.21 22.68
N GLY A 85 8.69 5.31 22.66
CA GLY A 85 7.61 5.21 23.63
C GLY A 85 6.30 5.91 23.25
N ALA A 86 6.24 6.60 22.10
CA ALA A 86 4.98 7.10 21.57
C ALA A 86 4.11 5.96 21.02
N LEU A 87 2.79 6.15 21.04
CA LEU A 87 1.84 5.18 20.54
C LEU A 87 1.91 5.08 19.00
N VAL A 88 2.07 3.88 18.49
CA VAL A 88 2.00 3.60 17.05
C VAL A 88 0.55 3.24 16.68
N LEU A 89 0.02 3.90 15.66
CA LEU A 89 -1.33 3.70 15.15
C LEU A 89 -1.28 3.16 13.71
N ASP A 90 -2.26 2.33 13.35
CA ASP A 90 -2.47 1.90 11.97
C ASP A 90 -3.89 2.15 11.48
N GLY A 91 -4.14 1.90 10.19
CA GLY A 91 -5.43 2.08 9.54
C GLY A 91 -6.23 0.79 9.39
N VAL A 92 -6.01 -0.22 10.23
CA VAL A 92 -6.81 -1.45 10.23
C VAL A 92 -8.25 -1.11 10.62
N ASN A 93 -9.22 -1.59 9.83
CA ASN A 93 -10.64 -1.32 10.02
C ASN A 93 -11.43 -2.61 10.31
N GLN A 94 -12.73 -2.50 10.55
CA GLN A 94 -13.57 -3.63 10.96
C GLN A 94 -13.62 -4.78 9.92
N ASP A 95 -13.64 -4.45 8.62
CA ASP A 95 -13.72 -5.47 7.56
C ASP A 95 -12.44 -6.33 7.48
N ASP A 96 -11.32 -5.80 7.98
CA ASP A 96 -10.04 -6.51 7.99
C ASP A 96 -10.03 -7.73 8.92
N GLN A 97 -10.96 -7.84 9.88
CA GLN A 97 -11.08 -9.00 10.79
C GLN A 97 -11.64 -10.24 10.10
N GLY A 98 -12.44 -10.09 9.05
CA GLY A 98 -13.05 -11.20 8.31
C GLY A 98 -12.12 -11.90 7.33
N ASP A 99 -10.91 -11.36 7.10
CA ASP A 99 -9.95 -11.80 6.11
C ASP A 99 -8.75 -12.52 6.75
N TYR A 100 -8.11 -13.42 5.98
CA TYR A 100 -6.81 -13.96 6.37
C TYR A 100 -5.73 -12.88 6.26
N ARG A 101 -5.42 -12.22 7.37
CA ARG A 101 -4.45 -11.12 7.44
C ARG A 101 -3.36 -11.39 8.48
N PRO A 102 -2.36 -12.18 8.13
CA PRO A 102 -1.26 -12.50 9.06
C PRO A 102 -0.51 -11.26 9.58
N GLY A 103 -0.59 -10.14 8.87
CA GLY A 103 -0.01 -8.87 9.33
C GLY A 103 -0.68 -8.28 10.58
N LEU A 104 -1.94 -8.63 10.89
CA LEU A 104 -2.61 -8.19 12.12
C LEU A 104 -1.96 -8.76 13.37
N GLN A 105 -1.52 -10.02 13.30
CA GLN A 105 -0.78 -10.66 14.38
C GLN A 105 0.52 -9.91 14.66
N ALA A 106 1.29 -9.59 13.63
CA ALA A 106 2.55 -8.85 13.77
C ALA A 106 2.35 -7.45 14.39
N ALA A 107 1.27 -6.76 14.04
CA ALA A 107 0.91 -5.47 14.62
C ALA A 107 0.58 -5.60 16.12
N ALA A 108 -0.23 -6.60 16.48
CA ALA A 108 -0.61 -6.86 17.87
C ALA A 108 0.61 -7.22 18.74
N GLU A 109 1.53 -8.03 18.25
CA GLU A 109 2.78 -8.41 18.94
C GLU A 109 3.67 -7.19 19.25
N GLN A 110 3.58 -6.12 18.46
CA GLN A 110 4.32 -4.87 18.64
C GLN A 110 3.51 -3.76 19.34
N GLY A 111 2.32 -4.08 19.86
CA GLY A 111 1.50 -3.12 20.59
C GLY A 111 0.93 -1.98 19.75
N VAL A 112 0.79 -2.18 18.43
CA VAL A 112 0.18 -1.20 17.53
C VAL A 112 -1.31 -1.10 17.82
N ALA A 113 -1.83 0.11 17.94
CA ALA A 113 -3.26 0.34 18.13
C ALA A 113 -3.95 0.60 16.78
N SER A 114 -5.13 0.01 16.61
CA SER A 114 -5.96 0.12 15.40
C SER A 114 -7.27 0.84 15.75
N PRO A 115 -7.30 2.18 15.79
CA PRO A 115 -8.47 2.93 16.27
C PRO A 115 -9.75 2.63 15.49
N LEU A 116 -9.67 2.51 14.16
CA LEU A 116 -10.84 2.23 13.33
C LEU A 116 -11.48 0.89 13.72
N LEU A 117 -10.65 -0.13 13.94
CA LEU A 117 -11.09 -1.44 14.41
C LEU A 117 -11.68 -1.37 15.82
N GLN A 118 -10.99 -0.69 16.75
CA GLN A 118 -11.44 -0.55 18.14
C GLN A 118 -12.81 0.10 18.27
N PHE A 119 -13.13 1.04 17.38
CA PHE A 119 -14.42 1.74 17.34
C PHE A 119 -15.42 1.12 16.35
N GLY A 120 -15.14 -0.07 15.81
CA GLY A 120 -16.05 -0.79 14.91
C GLY A 120 -16.30 -0.07 13.58
N ILE A 121 -15.35 0.74 13.12
CA ILE A 121 -15.48 1.49 11.86
C ILE A 121 -15.06 0.58 10.70
N ASP A 122 -16.00 0.29 9.82
CA ASP A 122 -15.80 -0.46 8.58
C ASP A 122 -15.30 0.40 7.43
N LYS A 123 -15.07 -0.20 6.29
CA LYS A 123 -14.60 0.52 5.08
C LYS A 123 -15.59 1.57 4.58
N GLN A 124 -16.88 1.32 4.73
CA GLN A 124 -17.91 2.27 4.36
C GLN A 124 -17.86 3.50 5.28
N GLY A 125 -17.76 3.29 6.59
CA GLY A 125 -17.59 4.36 7.58
C GLY A 125 -16.34 5.19 7.32
N VAL A 126 -15.19 4.55 7.03
CA VAL A 126 -13.95 5.25 6.66
C VAL A 126 -14.18 6.17 5.46
N ARG A 127 -14.86 5.70 4.40
CA ARG A 127 -15.14 6.50 3.22
C ARG A 127 -16.10 7.66 3.50
N GLN A 128 -17.14 7.42 4.28
CA GLN A 128 -18.10 8.46 4.67
C GLN A 128 -17.43 9.57 5.49
N ILE A 129 -16.62 9.21 6.48
CA ILE A 129 -15.89 10.18 7.31
C ILE A 129 -14.88 10.94 6.45
N SER A 130 -14.09 10.24 5.61
CA SER A 130 -13.11 10.87 4.72
C SER A 130 -13.76 11.84 3.74
N ARG A 131 -14.94 11.50 3.20
CA ARG A 131 -15.73 12.39 2.34
C ARG A 131 -16.23 13.62 3.09
N ALA A 132 -16.73 13.43 4.31
CA ALA A 132 -17.22 14.53 5.16
C ALA A 132 -16.10 15.50 5.53
N LEU A 133 -14.86 14.99 5.70
CA LEU A 133 -13.66 15.79 5.93
C LEU A 133 -13.09 16.44 4.64
N GLY A 134 -13.72 16.20 3.49
CA GLY A 134 -13.34 16.78 2.21
C GLY A 134 -12.10 16.14 1.56
N PHE A 135 -11.72 14.92 1.92
CA PHE A 135 -10.56 14.26 1.32
C PHE A 135 -10.82 13.96 -0.17
N PRO A 136 -10.02 14.48 -1.11
CA PRO A 136 -10.24 14.21 -2.54
C PRO A 136 -10.00 12.75 -2.94
N TRP A 137 -9.40 11.94 -2.08
CA TRP A 137 -9.12 10.50 -2.28
C TRP A 137 -10.06 9.58 -1.48
N TRP A 138 -11.19 10.07 -0.98
CA TRP A 138 -12.08 9.34 -0.07
C TRP A 138 -12.59 7.98 -0.61
N ASP A 139 -12.76 7.86 -1.92
CA ASP A 139 -13.28 6.68 -2.62
C ASP A 139 -12.19 5.81 -3.28
N LYS A 140 -10.92 6.17 -3.06
CA LYS A 140 -9.80 5.47 -3.68
C LYS A 140 -9.87 3.96 -3.44
N PRO A 141 -9.73 3.13 -4.49
CA PRO A 141 -9.70 1.68 -4.35
C PRO A 141 -8.43 1.20 -3.63
N ALA A 142 -8.51 -0.01 -3.04
CA ALA A 142 -7.37 -0.63 -2.38
C ALA A 142 -6.24 -0.91 -3.39
N GLN A 143 -5.03 -0.51 -3.02
CA GLN A 143 -3.82 -0.72 -3.82
C GLN A 143 -2.83 -1.57 -3.01
N PRO A 144 -2.82 -2.90 -3.20
CA PRO A 144 -1.89 -3.78 -2.52
C PRO A 144 -0.46 -3.59 -3.04
N CYS A 145 0.52 -3.97 -2.22
CA CYS A 145 1.95 -3.86 -2.56
C CYS A 145 2.31 -4.66 -3.83
N LEU A 146 3.41 -4.31 -4.47
CA LEU A 146 3.87 -4.95 -5.71
C LEU A 146 4.14 -6.46 -5.56
N ALA A 147 4.49 -6.94 -4.36
CA ALA A 147 4.67 -8.36 -4.11
C ALA A 147 3.37 -9.19 -4.38
N SER A 148 2.20 -8.56 -4.32
CA SER A 148 0.94 -9.21 -4.66
C SER A 148 0.79 -9.54 -6.15
N ARG A 149 1.71 -9.08 -7.01
CA ARG A 149 1.72 -9.37 -8.44
C ARG A 149 2.33 -10.72 -8.77
N PHE A 150 2.92 -11.37 -7.77
CA PHE A 150 3.56 -12.69 -7.91
C PHE A 150 2.70 -13.75 -7.21
N PRO A 151 2.55 -14.96 -7.80
CA PRO A 151 1.92 -16.08 -7.12
C PRO A 151 2.66 -16.43 -5.83
N TYR A 152 1.94 -16.91 -4.84
CA TYR A 152 2.58 -17.44 -3.63
C TYR A 152 3.55 -18.57 -3.97
N GLY A 153 4.69 -18.62 -3.27
CA GLY A 153 5.77 -19.57 -3.53
C GLY A 153 6.75 -19.16 -4.63
N GLU A 154 6.42 -18.17 -5.47
CA GLU A 154 7.40 -17.55 -6.35
C GLU A 154 8.22 -16.50 -5.60
N PRO A 155 9.56 -16.66 -5.47
CA PRO A 155 10.39 -15.71 -4.75
C PRO A 155 10.26 -14.29 -5.32
N VAL A 156 10.22 -13.31 -4.42
CA VAL A 156 10.27 -11.89 -4.77
C VAL A 156 11.67 -11.33 -4.55
N SER A 157 12.10 -10.46 -5.46
CA SER A 157 13.37 -9.76 -5.36
C SER A 157 13.20 -8.30 -5.77
N ALA A 158 14.13 -7.45 -5.38
CA ALA A 158 14.09 -6.03 -5.75
C ALA A 158 14.02 -5.83 -7.28
N SER A 159 14.78 -6.60 -8.06
CA SER A 159 14.77 -6.53 -9.53
C SER A 159 13.43 -6.92 -10.14
N ARG A 160 12.80 -8.00 -9.62
CA ARG A 160 11.46 -8.44 -10.07
C ARG A 160 10.38 -7.41 -9.74
N LEU A 161 10.39 -6.87 -8.52
CA LEU A 161 9.46 -5.82 -8.08
C LEU A 161 9.63 -4.56 -8.93
N GLN A 162 10.87 -4.14 -9.20
CA GLN A 162 11.17 -2.99 -10.04
C GLN A 162 10.69 -3.18 -11.48
N ARG A 163 10.83 -4.38 -12.06
CA ARG A 163 10.30 -4.70 -13.39
C ARG A 163 8.80 -4.51 -13.45
N VAL A 164 8.07 -5.03 -12.48
CA VAL A 164 6.61 -4.85 -12.38
C VAL A 164 6.25 -3.38 -12.19
N ALA A 165 6.96 -2.67 -11.31
CA ALA A 165 6.73 -1.23 -11.08
C ALA A 165 6.87 -0.42 -12.38
N LYS A 166 7.94 -0.65 -13.14
CA LYS A 166 8.18 0.02 -14.44
C LYS A 166 7.08 -0.30 -15.45
N GLY A 167 6.65 -1.58 -15.55
CA GLY A 167 5.57 -1.96 -16.45
C GLY A 167 4.23 -1.35 -16.07
N GLU A 168 3.88 -1.31 -14.78
CA GLU A 168 2.67 -0.64 -14.31
C GLU A 168 2.73 0.88 -14.53
N ASP A 169 3.91 1.51 -14.36
CA ASP A 169 4.10 2.93 -14.60
C ASP A 169 3.99 3.27 -16.10
N LEU A 170 4.62 2.47 -16.96
CA LEU A 170 4.46 2.59 -18.41
C LEU A 170 2.98 2.56 -18.80
N LEU A 171 2.21 1.59 -18.32
CA LEU A 171 0.78 1.50 -18.61
C LEU A 171 0.01 2.74 -18.14
N ARG A 172 0.38 3.33 -16.99
CA ARG A 172 -0.23 4.59 -16.52
C ARG A 172 0.10 5.77 -17.44
N GLN A 173 1.32 5.84 -17.97
CA GLN A 173 1.72 6.88 -18.95
C GLN A 173 0.90 6.78 -20.25
N PHE A 174 0.49 5.58 -20.63
CA PHE A 174 -0.44 5.34 -21.75
C PHE A 174 -1.92 5.55 -21.38
N GLY A 175 -2.21 6.09 -20.19
CA GLY A 175 -3.55 6.48 -19.76
C GLY A 175 -4.38 5.39 -19.09
N PHE A 176 -3.78 4.22 -18.79
CA PHE A 176 -4.48 3.16 -18.05
C PHE A 176 -4.42 3.42 -16.56
N SER A 177 -5.54 3.20 -15.87
CA SER A 177 -5.66 3.32 -14.42
C SER A 177 -6.21 2.02 -13.83
N GLN A 178 -6.14 1.85 -12.50
CA GLN A 178 -6.65 0.66 -11.80
C GLN A 178 -6.22 -0.67 -12.44
N LEU A 179 -4.97 -0.75 -12.74
CA LEU A 179 -4.34 -1.89 -13.42
C LEU A 179 -3.49 -2.72 -12.47
N ARG A 180 -3.24 -3.98 -12.85
CA ARG A 180 -2.23 -4.84 -12.23
C ARG A 180 -1.48 -5.61 -13.29
N LEU A 181 -0.17 -5.56 -13.22
CA LEU A 181 0.70 -6.36 -14.06
C LEU A 181 1.20 -7.57 -13.26
N ARG A 182 0.52 -8.70 -13.39
CA ARG A 182 0.91 -9.95 -12.74
C ARG A 182 2.07 -10.60 -13.46
N CYS A 183 3.01 -11.11 -12.68
CA CYS A 183 4.18 -11.82 -13.20
C CYS A 183 4.17 -13.26 -12.69
N GLN A 184 4.13 -14.23 -13.59
CA GLN A 184 4.19 -15.66 -13.28
C GLN A 184 5.24 -16.30 -14.19
N GLY A 185 6.38 -16.66 -13.62
CA GLY A 185 7.54 -17.07 -14.41
C GLY A 185 7.91 -15.99 -15.42
N ASP A 186 7.90 -16.34 -16.70
CA ASP A 186 8.20 -15.44 -17.82
C ASP A 186 6.93 -14.80 -18.45
N THR A 187 5.76 -15.08 -17.87
CA THR A 187 4.49 -14.56 -18.38
C THR A 187 4.07 -13.31 -17.63
N ALA A 188 3.77 -12.23 -18.36
CA ALA A 188 3.11 -11.04 -17.85
C ALA A 188 1.61 -11.09 -18.17
N ARG A 189 0.76 -10.99 -17.14
CA ARG A 189 -0.69 -10.90 -17.28
C ARG A 189 -1.18 -9.53 -16.84
N LEU A 190 -1.77 -8.78 -17.78
CA LEU A 190 -2.36 -7.50 -17.51
C LEU A 190 -3.81 -7.66 -17.05
N GLU A 191 -4.13 -7.09 -15.89
CA GLU A 191 -5.50 -6.97 -15.38
C GLU A 191 -5.91 -5.50 -15.47
N LEU A 192 -7.03 -5.24 -16.15
CA LEU A 192 -7.62 -3.92 -16.36
C LEU A 192 -9.10 -3.94 -15.98
N GLN A 193 -9.68 -2.77 -15.76
CA GLN A 193 -11.13 -2.64 -15.74
C GLN A 193 -11.73 -2.92 -17.12
N THR A 194 -12.97 -3.39 -17.16
CA THR A 194 -13.62 -3.85 -18.40
C THR A 194 -13.67 -2.75 -19.47
N ASP A 195 -13.95 -1.52 -19.11
CA ASP A 195 -13.98 -0.36 -19.99
C ASP A 195 -12.61 -0.01 -20.59
N GLN A 196 -11.54 -0.32 -19.88
CA GLN A 196 -10.16 -0.05 -20.33
C GLN A 196 -9.63 -1.10 -21.32
N PHE A 197 -10.25 -2.29 -21.39
CA PHE A 197 -9.89 -3.28 -22.41
C PHE A 197 -10.15 -2.78 -23.81
N GLU A 198 -11.29 -2.14 -24.06
CA GLU A 198 -11.58 -1.57 -25.38
C GLU A 198 -10.58 -0.45 -25.72
N LEU A 199 -10.22 0.37 -24.73
CA LEU A 199 -9.21 1.41 -24.91
C LEU A 199 -7.87 0.81 -25.31
N LEU A 200 -7.42 -0.27 -24.66
CA LEU A 200 -6.18 -0.96 -25.00
C LEU A 200 -6.20 -1.52 -26.44
N LEU A 201 -7.30 -2.19 -26.83
CA LEU A 201 -7.42 -2.78 -28.16
C LEU A 201 -7.42 -1.73 -29.28
N LYS A 202 -7.99 -0.56 -29.03
CA LYS A 202 -8.11 0.57 -29.97
C LYS A 202 -7.00 1.62 -29.80
N HIS A 203 -6.07 1.43 -28.87
CA HIS A 203 -5.05 2.44 -28.56
C HIS A 203 -4.12 2.67 -29.75
N LYS A 204 -3.96 3.93 -30.17
CA LYS A 204 -3.17 4.31 -31.36
C LYS A 204 -1.70 3.85 -31.27
N GLN A 205 -1.14 3.88 -30.06
CA GLN A 205 0.25 3.52 -29.77
C GLN A 205 0.37 2.10 -29.19
N ARG A 206 -0.61 1.23 -29.44
CA ARG A 206 -0.59 -0.14 -28.89
C ARG A 206 0.67 -0.90 -29.28
N GLN A 207 1.13 -0.74 -30.52
CA GLN A 207 2.32 -1.42 -31.00
C GLN A 207 3.57 -0.95 -30.25
N GLU A 208 3.71 0.37 -30.07
CA GLU A 208 4.78 0.99 -29.28
C GLU A 208 4.76 0.48 -27.83
N LEU A 209 3.58 0.41 -27.22
CA LEU A 209 3.42 -0.14 -25.88
C LEU A 209 3.94 -1.58 -25.80
N LEU A 210 3.59 -2.43 -26.76
CA LEU A 210 4.01 -3.84 -26.79
C LEU A 210 5.52 -4.02 -26.99
N GLU A 211 6.16 -3.09 -27.71
CA GLU A 211 7.61 -3.12 -27.96
C GLU A 211 8.43 -2.67 -26.72
N GLN A 212 7.81 -1.97 -25.78
CA GLN A 212 8.44 -1.52 -24.54
C GLN A 212 8.30 -2.54 -23.38
N PHE A 213 7.50 -3.60 -23.57
CA PHE A 213 7.30 -4.65 -22.59
C PHE A 213 8.28 -5.80 -22.77
#